data_ce198e92d44b56e80ff5131d96443bbb
#
_entry.id   ce198e92d44b56e80ff5131d96443bbb
#
_cell.length_a   1.000
_cell.length_b   1.000
_cell.length_c   1.000
_cell.angle_alpha   90.00
_cell.angle_beta   90.00
_cell.angle_gamma   90.00
#
_symmetry.space_group_name_H-M   'P 1'
#
loop_
_entity.id
_entity.type
_entity.pdbx_description
1 polymer ?
#
loop_
_entity_poly.entity_id
_entity_poly.type
_entity_poly.pdbx_seq_one_letter_code
_entity_poly.pdbx_strand_id
1 'polypeptide(L)'
;MTTLEVALQEEFPFLRNIFVALTRYVWSVPVCFGIPGNILTIIVANRKHNRRVSPCIYMTAMAVVDTIFLLDLLWFYSIFNTGQLDGITTKATRGIMARVHGYMILTCSSLSGLFLSGMSVDRFVAVRFPMAAKGLCTPRRAKLTISAMILLMVINVHLFFVYKYVEYPSSGVRMLLYDVPIEIEKTASLFSVLVGTVCPFTIILGSNLGIIITLWKASINRRKLKATAGANQEEGKETGHLTVMLMFVSLAYVVTTLPFRVFDPIMELPELAAIYDMTQQYWQLRFGIGTFALANIWFFNYAVNFYLYCIFGGRRYRNDAKEVLHSILWCRKSK
;
A
#
# COMPACT_ATOMS: atom_id res chain seq x y z
N MET A 1 21.43 24.60 29.12
CA MET A 1 21.05 24.82 27.70
C MET A 1 22.29 25.19 26.95
N THR A 2 22.71 24.35 26.02
CA THR A 2 23.85 24.66 25.16
C THR A 2 23.44 25.73 24.15
N THR A 3 24.40 26.53 23.66
CA THR A 3 24.16 27.53 22.60
C THR A 3 23.46 26.93 21.38
N LEU A 4 23.62 25.64 21.14
CA LEU A 4 22.98 24.88 20.08
C LEU A 4 21.46 24.67 20.37
N GLU A 5 21.06 24.41 21.61
CA GLU A 5 19.65 24.26 22.00
C GLU A 5 18.87 25.56 21.84
N VAL A 6 19.51 26.70 22.12
CA VAL A 6 18.92 28.04 21.92
C VAL A 6 18.80 28.33 20.42
N ALA A 7 19.83 28.04 19.62
CA ALA A 7 19.79 28.22 18.17
C ALA A 7 18.74 27.34 17.49
N LEU A 8 18.55 26.10 17.97
CA LEU A 8 17.53 25.19 17.46
C LEU A 8 16.10 25.62 17.85
N GLN A 9 15.93 26.30 18.98
CA GLN A 9 14.63 26.87 19.35
C GLN A 9 14.29 28.14 18.53
N GLU A 10 15.27 28.92 18.12
CA GLU A 10 15.05 30.15 17.37
C GLU A 10 15.08 29.95 15.84
N GLU A 11 15.95 29.06 15.30
CA GLU A 11 16.11 28.90 13.86
C GLU A 11 15.12 27.92 13.19
N PHE A 12 14.47 26.99 13.94
CA PHE A 12 13.68 25.93 13.32
C PHE A 12 12.20 25.78 13.76
N PRO A 13 11.48 26.83 14.20
CA PRO A 13 10.06 26.67 14.51
C PRO A 13 9.25 26.22 13.28
N PHE A 14 9.67 26.62 12.08
CA PHE A 14 9.06 26.21 10.83
C PHE A 14 9.20 24.69 10.55
N LEU A 15 10.41 24.14 10.65
CA LEU A 15 10.65 22.70 10.45
C LEU A 15 9.91 21.85 11.51
N ARG A 16 9.89 22.31 12.75
CA ARG A 16 9.12 21.66 13.82
C ARG A 16 7.63 21.65 13.51
N ASN A 17 7.09 22.76 13.03
CA ASN A 17 5.67 22.83 12.67
C ASN A 17 5.33 21.91 11.49
N ILE A 18 6.21 21.80 10.49
CA ILE A 18 6.06 20.82 9.40
C ILE A 18 6.06 19.39 9.95
N PHE A 19 7.03 19.06 10.80
CA PHE A 19 7.10 17.73 11.41
C PHE A 19 5.84 17.38 12.20
N VAL A 20 5.36 18.32 13.03
CA VAL A 20 4.11 18.16 13.80
C VAL A 20 2.91 18.01 12.87
N ALA A 21 2.84 18.77 11.78
CA ALA A 21 1.75 18.67 10.81
C ALA A 21 1.74 17.28 10.13
N LEU A 22 2.90 16.81 9.65
CA LEU A 22 3.04 15.51 9.02
C LEU A 22 2.67 14.36 9.96
N THR A 23 3.12 14.43 11.21
CA THR A 23 2.92 13.35 12.19
C THR A 23 1.54 13.35 12.84
N ARG A 24 0.83 14.51 12.89
CA ARG A 24 -0.46 14.64 13.58
C ARG A 24 -1.67 14.73 12.68
N TYR A 25 -1.54 15.28 11.47
CA TYR A 25 -2.72 15.64 10.67
C TYR A 25 -2.73 15.03 9.27
N VAL A 26 -1.58 15.01 8.56
CA VAL A 26 -1.57 14.65 7.12
C VAL A 26 -1.99 13.20 6.89
N TRP A 27 -1.67 12.28 7.79
CA TRP A 27 -2.10 10.88 7.71
C TRP A 27 -3.63 10.69 7.72
N SER A 28 -4.39 11.66 8.25
CA SER A 28 -5.86 11.57 8.30
C SER A 28 -6.50 11.67 6.90
N VAL A 29 -5.82 12.34 5.96
CA VAL A 29 -6.32 12.51 4.58
C VAL A 29 -6.51 11.14 3.89
N PRO A 30 -5.47 10.27 3.76
CA PRO A 30 -5.67 8.95 3.18
C PRO A 30 -6.69 8.09 3.94
N VAL A 31 -6.81 8.25 5.26
CA VAL A 31 -7.82 7.52 6.04
C VAL A 31 -9.24 7.95 5.66
N CYS A 32 -9.51 9.26 5.60
CA CYS A 32 -10.84 9.81 5.31
C CYS A 32 -11.34 9.42 3.90
N PHE A 33 -10.46 9.40 2.91
CA PHE A 33 -10.82 9.03 1.54
C PHE A 33 -10.71 7.53 1.29
N GLY A 34 -9.72 6.87 1.87
CA GLY A 34 -9.40 5.47 1.59
C GLY A 34 -10.43 4.50 2.14
N ILE A 35 -10.86 4.65 3.39
CA ILE A 35 -11.83 3.74 3.99
C ILE A 35 -13.14 3.72 3.20
N PRO A 36 -13.79 4.86 2.88
CA PRO A 36 -14.98 4.86 2.03
C PRO A 36 -14.72 4.29 0.63
N GLY A 37 -13.57 4.63 0.01
CA GLY A 37 -13.20 4.11 -1.31
C GLY A 37 -13.02 2.60 -1.33
N ASN A 38 -12.36 2.04 -0.33
CA ASN A 38 -12.16 0.59 -0.21
C ASN A 38 -13.49 -0.13 0.04
N ILE A 39 -14.38 0.41 0.88
CA ILE A 39 -15.73 -0.15 1.08
C ILE A 39 -16.50 -0.17 -0.25
N LEU A 40 -16.46 0.92 -1.01
CA LEU A 40 -17.10 0.97 -2.33
C LEU A 40 -16.49 -0.04 -3.30
N THR A 41 -15.16 -0.21 -3.29
CA THR A 41 -14.47 -1.24 -4.09
C THR A 41 -14.98 -2.63 -3.75
N ILE A 42 -15.11 -2.96 -2.45
CA ILE A 42 -15.62 -4.26 -1.99
C ILE A 42 -17.04 -4.48 -2.52
N ILE A 43 -17.93 -3.49 -2.40
CA ILE A 43 -19.31 -3.59 -2.85
C ILE A 43 -19.39 -3.79 -4.37
N VAL A 44 -18.68 -2.97 -5.15
CA VAL A 44 -18.68 -3.03 -6.62
C VAL A 44 -18.07 -4.32 -7.14
N ALA A 45 -16.90 -4.74 -6.60
CA ALA A 45 -16.21 -5.95 -7.02
C ALA A 45 -16.99 -7.23 -6.69
N ASN A 46 -17.82 -7.22 -5.64
CA ASN A 46 -18.64 -8.37 -5.23
C ASN A 46 -20.02 -8.43 -5.90
N ARG A 47 -20.36 -7.51 -6.81
CA ARG A 47 -21.59 -7.63 -7.61
C ARG A 47 -21.62 -8.97 -8.36
N LYS A 48 -22.80 -9.53 -8.51
CA LYS A 48 -23.07 -10.89 -9.04
C LYS A 48 -22.27 -11.23 -10.31
N HIS A 49 -22.04 -10.25 -11.19
CA HIS A 49 -21.24 -10.43 -12.39
C HIS A 49 -19.74 -10.30 -12.13
N ASN A 50 -19.31 -9.27 -11.40
CA ASN A 50 -17.90 -8.95 -11.20
C ASN A 50 -17.15 -10.02 -10.36
N ARG A 51 -17.81 -10.62 -9.36
CA ARG A 51 -17.25 -11.70 -8.54
C ARG A 51 -16.83 -12.98 -9.30
N ARG A 52 -17.23 -13.08 -10.58
CA ARG A 52 -16.85 -14.18 -11.47
C ARG A 52 -15.54 -13.92 -12.22
N VAL A 53 -14.99 -12.75 -12.10
CA VAL A 53 -13.77 -12.32 -12.79
C VAL A 53 -12.61 -12.33 -11.80
N SER A 54 -11.52 -13.01 -12.14
CA SER A 54 -10.36 -13.21 -11.26
C SER A 54 -9.80 -11.89 -10.66
N PRO A 55 -9.57 -10.79 -11.40
CA PRO A 55 -9.09 -9.54 -10.83
C PRO A 55 -9.99 -8.95 -9.75
N CYS A 56 -11.32 -9.10 -9.87
CA CYS A 56 -12.24 -8.58 -8.88
C CYS A 56 -12.08 -9.27 -7.52
N ILE A 57 -11.61 -10.53 -7.50
CA ILE A 57 -11.28 -11.24 -6.27
C ILE A 57 -10.04 -10.61 -5.61
N TYR A 58 -8.99 -10.33 -6.41
CA TYR A 58 -7.81 -9.62 -5.91
C TYR A 58 -8.15 -8.20 -5.43
N MET A 59 -8.97 -7.45 -6.20
CA MET A 59 -9.43 -6.11 -5.82
C MET A 59 -10.16 -6.12 -4.47
N THR A 60 -11.03 -7.12 -4.25
CA THR A 60 -11.74 -7.30 -2.97
C THR A 60 -10.76 -7.58 -1.84
N ALA A 61 -9.84 -8.52 -2.02
CA ALA A 61 -8.86 -8.89 -1.00
C ALA A 61 -7.93 -7.70 -0.66
N MET A 62 -7.47 -6.97 -1.68
CA MET A 62 -6.65 -5.77 -1.52
C MET A 62 -7.42 -4.69 -0.75
N ALA A 63 -8.67 -4.38 -1.14
CA ALA A 63 -9.48 -3.37 -0.46
C ALA A 63 -9.78 -3.71 1.02
N VAL A 64 -9.91 -5.00 1.36
CA VAL A 64 -10.04 -5.45 2.76
C VAL A 64 -8.76 -5.16 3.53
N VAL A 65 -7.61 -5.57 3.01
CA VAL A 65 -6.31 -5.39 3.67
C VAL A 65 -5.96 -3.90 3.77
N ASP A 66 -6.21 -3.12 2.73
CA ASP A 66 -6.00 -1.68 2.72
C ASP A 66 -6.91 -0.97 3.76
N THR A 67 -8.14 -1.46 3.95
CA THR A 67 -9.02 -0.94 5.01
C THR A 67 -8.47 -1.25 6.40
N ILE A 68 -7.98 -2.49 6.62
CA ILE A 68 -7.36 -2.88 7.89
C ILE A 68 -6.12 -2.01 8.17
N PHE A 69 -5.27 -1.79 7.17
CA PHE A 69 -4.11 -0.91 7.26
C PHE A 69 -4.50 0.52 7.67
N LEU A 70 -5.52 1.11 7.02
CA LEU A 70 -5.98 2.47 7.32
C LEU A 70 -6.66 2.59 8.70
N LEU A 71 -7.35 1.55 9.15
CA LEU A 71 -7.92 1.50 10.50
C LEU A 71 -6.84 1.39 11.57
N ASP A 72 -5.79 0.60 11.33
CA ASP A 72 -4.63 0.51 12.23
C ASP A 72 -3.89 1.85 12.28
N LEU A 73 -3.73 2.53 11.15
CA LEU A 73 -3.15 3.87 11.06
C LEU A 73 -3.98 4.88 11.85
N LEU A 74 -5.30 4.87 11.67
CA LEU A 74 -6.24 5.73 12.42
C LEU A 74 -6.10 5.51 13.92
N TRP A 75 -6.13 4.25 14.36
CA TRP A 75 -6.00 3.90 15.77
C TRP A 75 -4.65 4.34 16.36
N PHE A 76 -3.54 4.03 15.66
CA PHE A 76 -2.21 4.36 16.15
C PHE A 76 -1.97 5.87 16.29
N TYR A 77 -2.27 6.63 15.24
CA TYR A 77 -2.00 8.07 15.25
C TYR A 77 -3.00 8.88 16.07
N SER A 78 -4.27 8.49 16.12
CA SER A 78 -5.28 9.25 16.87
C SER A 78 -5.32 8.92 18.35
N ILE A 79 -5.05 7.70 18.76
CA ILE A 79 -5.20 7.22 20.13
C ILE A 79 -3.86 6.95 20.79
N PHE A 80 -3.04 6.09 20.16
CA PHE A 80 -1.80 5.63 20.77
C PHE A 80 -0.74 6.74 20.82
N ASN A 81 -0.47 7.38 19.68
CA ASN A 81 0.60 8.38 19.55
C ASN A 81 0.27 9.72 20.24
N THR A 82 -1.02 10.03 20.51
CA THR A 82 -1.43 11.24 21.23
C THR A 82 -1.30 11.13 22.75
N GLY A 83 -0.97 9.95 23.27
CA GLY A 83 -0.83 9.75 24.72
C GLY A 83 -2.14 9.55 25.47
N GLN A 84 -3.27 9.43 24.80
CA GLN A 84 -4.58 9.25 25.45
C GLN A 84 -4.66 7.99 26.33
N LEU A 85 -3.78 7.02 26.10
CA LEU A 85 -3.72 5.78 26.87
C LEU A 85 -2.73 5.83 28.05
N ASP A 86 -1.97 6.90 28.24
CA ASP A 86 -0.84 6.93 29.18
C ASP A 86 -1.29 6.80 30.65
N GLY A 87 -2.43 7.36 31.02
CA GLY A 87 -2.98 7.25 32.37
C GLY A 87 -3.81 5.99 32.63
N ILE A 88 -4.12 5.22 31.58
CA ILE A 88 -5.08 4.10 31.64
C ILE A 88 -4.37 2.74 31.49
N THR A 89 -3.21 2.71 30.82
CA THR A 89 -2.50 1.47 30.48
C THR A 89 -1.10 1.40 31.08
N THR A 90 -0.66 0.17 31.37
CA THR A 90 0.73 -0.08 31.81
C THR A 90 1.71 0.07 30.63
N LYS A 91 2.99 0.31 30.94
CA LYS A 91 4.06 0.33 29.93
C LYS A 91 4.13 -0.98 29.13
N ALA A 92 3.92 -2.12 29.79
CA ALA A 92 3.89 -3.43 29.14
C ALA A 92 2.75 -3.52 28.12
N THR A 93 1.55 -3.08 28.46
CA THR A 93 0.40 -3.06 27.56
C THR A 93 0.65 -2.16 26.35
N ARG A 94 1.22 -0.97 26.56
CA ARG A 94 1.60 -0.06 25.45
C ARG A 94 2.66 -0.70 24.55
N GLY A 95 3.61 -1.45 25.12
CA GLY A 95 4.60 -2.21 24.37
C GLY A 95 3.96 -3.27 23.45
N ILE A 96 2.98 -4.02 23.94
CA ILE A 96 2.25 -5.00 23.14
C ILE A 96 1.47 -4.30 22.01
N MET A 97 0.76 -3.21 22.32
CA MET A 97 0.00 -2.44 21.33
C MET A 97 0.88 -1.90 20.20
N ALA A 98 2.05 -1.38 20.52
CA ALA A 98 3.02 -0.90 19.55
C ALA A 98 3.58 -2.02 18.66
N ARG A 99 3.83 -3.21 19.24
CA ARG A 99 4.23 -4.40 18.47
C ARG A 99 3.13 -4.87 17.52
N VAL A 100 1.86 -4.86 17.97
CA VAL A 100 0.71 -5.17 17.10
C VAL A 100 0.68 -4.21 15.92
N HIS A 101 0.81 -2.90 16.15
CA HIS A 101 0.88 -1.90 15.07
C HIS A 101 2.02 -2.19 14.09
N GLY A 102 3.24 -2.38 14.57
CA GLY A 102 4.39 -2.68 13.71
C GLY A 102 4.18 -3.94 12.85
N TYR A 103 3.64 -5.00 13.45
CA TYR A 103 3.29 -6.22 12.73
C TYR A 103 2.19 -6.00 11.69
N MET A 104 1.11 -5.28 12.07
CA MET A 104 -0.02 -5.02 11.18
C MET A 104 0.38 -4.16 9.98
N ILE A 105 1.15 -3.10 10.20
CA ILE A 105 1.60 -2.21 9.12
C ILE A 105 2.48 -2.96 8.10
N LEU A 106 3.41 -3.78 8.55
CA LEU A 106 4.28 -4.56 7.68
C LEU A 106 3.52 -5.67 6.94
N THR A 107 2.66 -6.39 7.65
CA THR A 107 1.89 -7.51 7.08
C THR A 107 0.88 -7.01 6.05
N CYS A 108 0.08 -6.00 6.39
CA CYS A 108 -0.93 -5.46 5.46
C CYS A 108 -0.27 -4.81 4.24
N SER A 109 0.83 -4.08 4.43
CA SER A 109 1.53 -3.47 3.30
C SER A 109 2.12 -4.51 2.34
N SER A 110 2.71 -5.58 2.87
CA SER A 110 3.24 -6.67 2.06
C SER A 110 2.14 -7.44 1.33
N LEU A 111 1.01 -7.72 2.01
CA LEU A 111 -0.14 -8.38 1.40
C LEU A 111 -0.76 -7.56 0.26
N SER A 112 -0.91 -6.25 0.43
CA SER A 112 -1.42 -5.36 -0.62
C SER A 112 -0.53 -5.43 -1.88
N GLY A 113 0.79 -5.33 -1.72
CA GLY A 113 1.75 -5.49 -2.81
C GLY A 113 1.72 -6.87 -3.48
N LEU A 114 1.62 -7.95 -2.68
CA LEU A 114 1.51 -9.31 -3.20
C LEU A 114 0.19 -9.53 -3.97
N PHE A 115 -0.94 -9.02 -3.47
CA PHE A 115 -2.22 -9.13 -4.19
C PHE A 115 -2.19 -8.36 -5.50
N LEU A 116 -1.59 -7.18 -5.53
CA LEU A 116 -1.39 -6.43 -6.77
C LEU A 116 -0.47 -7.17 -7.73
N SER A 117 0.62 -7.80 -7.25
CA SER A 117 1.51 -8.62 -8.09
C SER A 117 0.78 -9.83 -8.67
N GLY A 118 -0.02 -10.55 -7.87
CA GLY A 118 -0.86 -11.66 -8.33
C GLY A 118 -1.86 -11.23 -9.40
N MET A 119 -2.51 -10.08 -9.19
CA MET A 119 -3.43 -9.48 -10.17
C MET A 119 -2.72 -9.07 -11.47
N SER A 120 -1.49 -8.55 -11.38
CA SER A 120 -0.67 -8.18 -12.54
C SER A 120 -0.26 -9.41 -13.38
N VAL A 121 0.13 -10.50 -12.72
CA VAL A 121 0.40 -11.79 -13.38
C VAL A 121 -0.86 -12.34 -14.04
N ASP A 122 -1.99 -12.31 -13.36
CA ASP A 122 -3.27 -12.76 -13.93
C ASP A 122 -3.61 -12.02 -15.23
N ARG A 123 -3.37 -10.70 -15.25
CA ARG A 123 -3.57 -9.88 -16.47
C ARG A 123 -2.53 -10.17 -17.56
N PHE A 124 -1.27 -10.33 -17.19
CA PHE A 124 -0.24 -10.71 -18.14
C PHE A 124 -0.56 -12.04 -18.82
N VAL A 125 -0.95 -13.05 -18.06
CA VAL A 125 -1.36 -14.36 -18.60
C VAL A 125 -2.59 -14.21 -19.52
N ALA A 126 -3.59 -13.43 -19.12
CA ALA A 126 -4.79 -13.20 -19.93
C ALA A 126 -4.50 -12.52 -21.27
N VAL A 127 -3.54 -11.60 -21.31
CA VAL A 127 -3.16 -10.87 -22.54
C VAL A 127 -2.20 -11.67 -23.40
N ARG A 128 -1.22 -12.35 -22.80
CA ARG A 128 -0.13 -13.05 -23.55
C ARG A 128 -0.52 -14.45 -23.97
N PHE A 129 -1.32 -15.15 -23.14
CA PHE A 129 -1.67 -16.56 -23.33
C PHE A 129 -3.19 -16.79 -23.18
N PRO A 130 -4.04 -16.23 -24.09
CA PRO A 130 -5.51 -16.24 -23.92
C PRO A 130 -6.12 -17.64 -23.83
N MET A 131 -5.52 -18.64 -24.48
CA MET A 131 -5.97 -20.03 -24.38
C MET A 131 -5.71 -20.62 -22.98
N ALA A 132 -4.54 -20.39 -22.43
CA ALA A 132 -4.18 -20.84 -21.07
C ALA A 132 -4.95 -20.06 -19.99
N ALA A 133 -5.27 -18.79 -20.24
CA ALA A 133 -6.00 -17.93 -19.31
C ALA A 133 -7.36 -18.49 -18.93
N LYS A 134 -8.07 -19.18 -19.85
CA LYS A 134 -9.37 -19.83 -19.55
C LYS A 134 -9.28 -20.81 -18.38
N GLY A 135 -8.14 -21.49 -18.23
CA GLY A 135 -7.90 -22.42 -17.12
C GLY A 135 -7.14 -21.81 -15.94
N LEU A 136 -6.29 -20.80 -16.16
CA LEU A 136 -5.41 -20.21 -15.14
C LEU A 136 -6.04 -19.01 -14.42
N CYS A 137 -6.69 -18.10 -15.14
CA CYS A 137 -7.27 -16.87 -14.58
C CYS A 137 -8.71 -17.11 -14.11
N THR A 138 -8.87 -17.99 -13.13
CA THR A 138 -10.18 -18.36 -12.58
C THR A 138 -10.36 -17.84 -11.16
N PRO A 139 -11.61 -17.56 -10.72
CA PRO A 139 -11.88 -17.14 -9.34
C PRO A 139 -11.38 -18.13 -8.28
N ARG A 140 -11.42 -19.44 -8.57
CA ARG A 140 -10.92 -20.47 -7.64
C ARG A 140 -9.41 -20.36 -7.46
N ARG A 141 -8.64 -20.23 -8.54
CA ARG A 141 -7.19 -20.08 -8.49
C ARG A 141 -6.79 -18.77 -7.83
N ALA A 142 -7.48 -17.68 -8.14
CA ALA A 142 -7.27 -16.39 -7.47
C ALA A 142 -7.43 -16.50 -5.95
N LYS A 143 -8.51 -17.15 -5.47
CA LYS A 143 -8.71 -17.39 -4.03
C LYS A 143 -7.59 -18.23 -3.44
N LEU A 144 -7.18 -19.31 -4.10
CA LEU A 144 -6.09 -20.17 -3.64
C LEU A 144 -4.77 -19.41 -3.52
N THR A 145 -4.43 -18.60 -4.53
CA THR A 145 -3.24 -17.76 -4.52
C THR A 145 -3.27 -16.73 -3.39
N ILE A 146 -4.42 -16.05 -3.19
CA ILE A 146 -4.62 -15.12 -2.07
C ILE A 146 -4.44 -15.83 -0.73
N SER A 147 -5.04 -17.02 -0.56
CA SER A 147 -4.90 -17.81 0.69
C SER A 147 -3.45 -18.21 0.93
N ALA A 148 -2.71 -18.61 -0.10
CA ALA A 148 -1.29 -18.92 0.01
C ALA A 148 -0.44 -17.70 0.38
N MET A 149 -0.75 -16.52 -0.19
CA MET A 149 -0.08 -15.25 0.17
C MET A 149 -0.37 -14.86 1.62
N ILE A 150 -1.61 -15.01 2.09
CA ILE A 150 -1.97 -14.75 3.48
C ILE A 150 -1.21 -15.71 4.42
N LEU A 151 -1.18 -17.00 4.09
CA LEU A 151 -0.43 -17.98 4.88
C LEU A 151 1.05 -17.66 4.95
N LEU A 152 1.65 -17.27 3.83
CA LEU A 152 3.05 -16.80 3.77
C LEU A 152 3.28 -15.61 4.72
N MET A 153 2.34 -14.66 4.80
CA MET A 153 2.47 -13.50 5.68
C MET A 153 2.19 -13.83 7.15
N VAL A 154 1.32 -14.80 7.46
CA VAL A 154 1.11 -15.26 8.84
C VAL A 154 2.38 -15.90 9.42
N ILE A 155 3.20 -16.56 8.59
CA ILE A 155 4.51 -17.09 9.00
C ILE A 155 5.44 -15.97 9.48
N ASN A 156 5.24 -14.73 9.03
CA ASN A 156 5.97 -13.54 9.51
C ASN A 156 5.59 -13.09 10.92
N VAL A 157 4.83 -13.85 11.68
CA VAL A 157 4.49 -13.53 13.07
C VAL A 157 5.73 -13.32 13.96
N HIS A 158 6.89 -13.87 13.57
CA HIS A 158 8.16 -13.61 14.25
C HIS A 158 8.49 -12.10 14.33
N LEU A 159 8.08 -11.30 13.36
CA LEU A 159 8.28 -9.85 13.39
C LEU A 159 7.57 -9.18 14.59
N PHE A 160 6.48 -9.77 15.09
CA PHE A 160 5.83 -9.29 16.31
C PHE A 160 6.76 -9.36 17.53
N PHE A 161 7.61 -10.38 17.59
CA PHE A 161 8.53 -10.59 18.72
C PHE A 161 9.84 -9.84 18.58
N VAL A 162 10.16 -9.36 17.39
CA VAL A 162 11.41 -8.67 17.08
C VAL A 162 11.41 -7.22 17.56
N TYR A 163 10.26 -6.59 17.64
CA TYR A 163 10.16 -5.18 18.01
C TYR A 163 10.04 -4.96 19.50
N LYS A 164 10.79 -3.96 20.01
CA LYS A 164 10.67 -3.39 21.35
C LYS A 164 10.08 -2.00 21.29
N TYR A 165 9.15 -1.75 22.19
CA TYR A 165 8.63 -0.41 22.40
C TYR A 165 9.53 0.37 23.36
N VAL A 166 10.01 1.52 22.93
CA VAL A 166 10.81 2.44 23.74
C VAL A 166 10.11 3.79 23.78
N GLU A 167 9.99 4.33 24.98
CA GLU A 167 9.44 5.64 25.26
C GLU A 167 10.53 6.50 25.87
N TYR A 168 10.78 7.66 25.27
CA TYR A 168 11.72 8.66 25.78
C TYR A 168 10.98 9.72 26.57
N PRO A 169 11.01 9.69 27.93
CA PRO A 169 10.21 10.57 28.79
C PRO A 169 10.52 12.06 28.57
N SER A 170 11.76 12.41 28.25
CA SER A 170 12.22 13.79 28.06
C SER A 170 11.68 14.46 26.81
N SER A 171 11.37 13.70 25.77
CA SER A 171 10.91 14.23 24.47
C SER A 171 9.47 13.86 24.13
N GLY A 172 8.86 12.94 24.89
CA GLY A 172 7.54 12.36 24.57
C GLY A 172 7.54 11.52 23.29
N VAL A 173 8.72 11.22 22.76
CA VAL A 173 8.86 10.43 21.53
C VAL A 173 8.69 8.96 21.88
N ARG A 174 7.88 8.27 21.06
CA ARG A 174 7.62 6.83 21.15
C ARG A 174 8.15 6.18 19.88
N MET A 175 8.99 5.17 20.05
CA MET A 175 9.63 4.47 18.94
C MET A 175 9.49 2.96 19.11
N LEU A 176 9.39 2.27 17.99
CA LEU A 176 9.58 0.83 17.90
C LEU A 176 11.04 0.60 17.51
N LEU A 177 11.76 -0.12 18.34
CA LEU A 177 13.14 -0.54 18.08
C LEU A 177 13.22 -2.05 18.04
N TYR A 178 14.24 -2.58 17.40
CA TYR A 178 14.54 -4.01 17.47
C TYR A 178 15.07 -4.38 18.86
N ASP A 179 14.62 -5.50 19.41
CA ASP A 179 15.03 -6.04 20.72
C ASP A 179 15.51 -7.48 20.59
N VAL A 180 16.30 -7.73 19.57
CA VAL A 180 16.84 -9.05 19.28
C VAL A 180 18.31 -8.93 18.86
N PRO A 181 19.09 -10.03 18.93
CA PRO A 181 20.44 -10.06 18.37
C PRO A 181 20.45 -9.57 16.91
N ILE A 182 21.49 -8.82 16.57
CA ILE A 182 21.64 -8.16 15.26
C ILE A 182 21.50 -9.12 14.07
N GLU A 183 21.84 -10.38 14.25
CA GLU A 183 21.70 -11.41 13.21
C GLU A 183 20.23 -11.74 12.90
N ILE A 184 19.38 -11.77 13.95
CA ILE A 184 17.93 -12.00 13.80
C ILE A 184 17.30 -10.76 13.17
N GLU A 185 17.69 -9.57 13.61
CA GLU A 185 17.24 -8.30 13.05
C GLU A 185 17.54 -8.21 11.54
N LYS A 186 18.77 -8.47 11.13
CA LYS A 186 19.18 -8.49 9.72
C LYS A 186 18.40 -9.51 8.91
N THR A 187 18.19 -10.71 9.46
CA THR A 187 17.43 -11.77 8.76
C THR A 187 15.96 -11.38 8.58
N ALA A 188 15.32 -10.84 9.62
CA ALA A 188 13.95 -10.37 9.58
C ALA A 188 13.76 -9.20 8.62
N SER A 189 14.67 -8.23 8.64
CA SER A 189 14.69 -7.08 7.73
C SER A 189 14.89 -7.53 6.28
N LEU A 190 15.85 -8.41 6.03
CA LEU A 190 16.12 -8.95 4.69
C LEU A 190 14.87 -9.70 4.15
N PHE A 191 14.23 -10.55 4.95
CA PHE A 191 13.02 -11.23 4.55
C PHE A 191 11.88 -10.25 4.22
N SER A 192 11.66 -9.25 5.08
CA SER A 192 10.65 -8.20 4.87
C SER A 192 10.90 -7.41 3.58
N VAL A 193 12.14 -7.04 3.31
CA VAL A 193 12.53 -6.33 2.09
C VAL A 193 12.34 -7.22 0.87
N LEU A 194 12.81 -8.47 0.90
CA LEU A 194 12.70 -9.38 -0.24
C LEU A 194 11.25 -9.71 -0.56
N VAL A 195 10.45 -10.15 0.42
CA VAL A 195 9.08 -10.61 0.21
C VAL A 195 8.09 -9.44 0.13
N GLY A 196 8.26 -8.42 0.96
CA GLY A 196 7.34 -7.28 1.03
C GLY A 196 7.62 -6.19 0.00
N THR A 197 8.81 -6.15 -0.59
CA THR A 197 9.20 -5.08 -1.52
C THR A 197 9.75 -5.63 -2.83
N VAL A 198 10.92 -6.27 -2.82
CA VAL A 198 11.63 -6.65 -4.07
C VAL A 198 10.78 -7.59 -4.92
N CYS A 199 10.20 -8.63 -4.33
CA CYS A 199 9.39 -9.61 -5.05
C CYS A 199 8.14 -8.98 -5.70
N PRO A 200 7.25 -8.26 -4.98
CA PRO A 200 6.12 -7.59 -5.60
C PRO A 200 6.52 -6.61 -6.69
N PHE A 201 7.52 -5.76 -6.47
CA PHE A 201 7.98 -4.77 -7.46
C PHE A 201 8.47 -5.45 -8.75
N THR A 202 9.32 -6.47 -8.62
CA THR A 202 9.87 -7.21 -9.78
C THR A 202 8.75 -7.88 -10.58
N ILE A 203 7.80 -8.53 -9.91
CA ILE A 203 6.67 -9.18 -10.56
C ILE A 203 5.76 -8.16 -11.25
N ILE A 204 5.43 -7.05 -10.59
CA ILE A 204 4.58 -5.98 -11.14
C ILE A 204 5.24 -5.37 -12.37
N LEU A 205 6.51 -4.97 -12.29
CA LEU A 205 7.23 -4.36 -13.40
C LEU A 205 7.39 -5.33 -14.57
N GLY A 206 7.78 -6.57 -14.30
CA GLY A 206 7.93 -7.60 -15.34
C GLY A 206 6.60 -7.93 -16.03
N SER A 207 5.52 -8.07 -15.27
CA SER A 207 4.18 -8.33 -15.83
C SER A 207 3.68 -7.16 -16.68
N ASN A 208 3.82 -5.93 -16.20
CA ASN A 208 3.39 -4.73 -16.93
C ASN A 208 4.21 -4.52 -18.20
N LEU A 209 5.53 -4.72 -18.17
CA LEU A 209 6.39 -4.68 -19.34
C LEU A 209 5.99 -5.74 -20.36
N GLY A 210 5.73 -6.97 -19.90
CA GLY A 210 5.23 -8.06 -20.74
C GLY A 210 3.89 -7.75 -21.42
N ILE A 211 2.96 -7.09 -20.70
CA ILE A 211 1.68 -6.61 -21.25
C ILE A 211 1.94 -5.56 -22.34
N ILE A 212 2.77 -4.56 -22.07
CA ILE A 212 3.09 -3.48 -23.01
C ILE A 212 3.68 -4.07 -24.30
N ILE A 213 4.68 -4.93 -24.18
CA ILE A 213 5.33 -5.58 -25.34
C ILE A 213 4.31 -6.39 -26.16
N THR A 214 3.41 -7.12 -25.48
CA THR A 214 2.41 -7.95 -26.17
C THR A 214 1.39 -7.09 -26.91
N LEU A 215 0.89 -6.03 -26.30
CA LEU A 215 -0.05 -5.09 -26.91
C LEU A 215 0.59 -4.32 -28.05
N TRP A 216 1.84 -3.91 -27.92
CA TRP A 216 2.60 -3.24 -28.97
C TRP A 216 2.77 -4.14 -30.20
N LYS A 217 3.23 -5.40 -30.02
CA LYS A 217 3.33 -6.39 -31.11
C LYS A 217 1.97 -6.65 -31.76
N ALA A 218 0.89 -6.80 -30.97
CA ALA A 218 -0.46 -6.98 -31.51
C ALA A 218 -0.92 -5.76 -32.31
N SER A 219 -0.59 -4.54 -31.91
CA SER A 219 -0.92 -3.31 -32.63
C SER A 219 -0.21 -3.26 -34.01
N ILE A 220 1.08 -3.60 -34.06
CA ILE A 220 1.85 -3.66 -35.33
C ILE A 220 1.21 -4.68 -36.26
N ASN A 221 0.92 -5.89 -35.77
CA ASN A 221 0.33 -6.96 -36.59
C ASN A 221 -1.07 -6.56 -37.08
N ARG A 222 -1.90 -5.91 -36.26
CA ARG A 222 -3.22 -5.38 -36.66
C ARG A 222 -3.09 -4.31 -37.76
N ARG A 223 -2.10 -3.43 -37.70
CA ARG A 223 -1.84 -2.42 -38.76
C ARG A 223 -1.52 -3.09 -40.07
N LYS A 224 -0.72 -4.19 -40.07
CA LYS A 224 -0.39 -4.98 -41.27
C LYS A 224 -1.62 -5.70 -41.82
N LEU A 225 -2.52 -6.23 -40.96
CA LEU A 225 -3.72 -6.95 -41.35
C LEU A 225 -4.89 -6.04 -41.77
N LYS A 226 -5.00 -4.81 -41.22
CA LYS A 226 -6.04 -3.84 -41.62
C LYS A 226 -5.88 -3.34 -43.06
N ALA A 227 -4.72 -3.52 -43.64
CA ALA A 227 -4.53 -3.30 -45.06
C ALA A 227 -5.26 -4.37 -45.93
N THR A 228 -5.81 -5.43 -45.30
CA THR A 228 -6.32 -6.61 -46.06
C THR A 228 -7.76 -7.03 -45.69
N ALA A 229 -8.40 -6.61 -44.61
CA ALA A 229 -9.78 -7.03 -44.26
C ALA A 229 -10.45 -6.17 -43.16
N GLY A 230 -11.73 -5.84 -43.38
CA GLY A 230 -12.63 -5.24 -42.35
C GLY A 230 -13.09 -6.30 -41.33
N ALA A 231 -12.85 -6.12 -40.07
CA ALA A 231 -13.25 -7.04 -39.03
C ALA A 231 -13.85 -6.35 -37.79
N ASN A 232 -14.90 -6.97 -37.23
CA ASN A 232 -15.70 -6.56 -36.06
C ASN A 232 -14.89 -6.42 -34.76
N GLN A 233 -15.20 -5.39 -33.94
CA GLN A 233 -14.27 -4.83 -32.97
C GLN A 233 -14.79 -4.70 -31.51
N GLU A 234 -15.91 -5.31 -31.09
CA GLU A 234 -16.50 -4.97 -29.78
C GLU A 234 -15.97 -5.75 -28.58
N GLU A 235 -15.72 -7.05 -28.67
CA GLU A 235 -15.26 -7.84 -27.52
C GLU A 235 -13.82 -7.51 -27.02
N GLY A 236 -12.97 -6.99 -27.90
CA GLY A 236 -11.59 -6.62 -27.53
C GLY A 236 -11.47 -5.34 -26.71
N LYS A 237 -12.51 -4.50 -26.62
CA LYS A 237 -12.44 -3.19 -25.95
C LYS A 237 -12.56 -3.29 -24.42
N GLU A 238 -13.44 -4.13 -23.86
CA GLU A 238 -13.61 -4.26 -22.40
C GLU A 238 -12.37 -4.85 -21.72
N THR A 239 -11.78 -5.89 -22.32
CA THR A 239 -10.54 -6.50 -21.80
C THR A 239 -9.37 -5.50 -21.82
N GLY A 240 -9.32 -4.64 -22.85
CA GLY A 240 -8.33 -3.57 -22.96
C GLY A 240 -8.44 -2.53 -21.84
N HIS A 241 -9.65 -2.07 -21.51
CA HIS A 241 -9.86 -1.08 -20.44
C HIS A 241 -9.47 -1.61 -19.07
N LEU A 242 -9.79 -2.87 -18.75
CA LEU A 242 -9.41 -3.48 -17.48
C LEU A 242 -7.88 -3.59 -17.35
N THR A 243 -7.20 -3.96 -18.43
CA THR A 243 -5.73 -4.05 -18.46
C THR A 243 -5.09 -2.68 -18.24
N VAL A 244 -5.57 -1.65 -18.93
CA VAL A 244 -5.09 -0.27 -18.78
C VAL A 244 -5.30 0.24 -17.35
N MET A 245 -6.49 0.02 -16.79
CA MET A 245 -6.81 0.37 -15.40
C MET A 245 -5.79 -0.23 -14.43
N LEU A 246 -5.49 -1.52 -14.55
CA LEU A 246 -4.57 -2.21 -13.67
C LEU A 246 -3.12 -1.76 -13.85
N MET A 247 -2.72 -1.37 -15.06
CA MET A 247 -1.41 -0.75 -15.30
C MET A 247 -1.27 0.59 -14.56
N PHE A 248 -2.31 1.44 -14.55
CA PHE A 248 -2.28 2.69 -13.79
C PHE A 248 -2.24 2.47 -12.28
N VAL A 249 -2.97 1.48 -11.77
CA VAL A 249 -2.91 1.09 -10.34
C VAL A 249 -1.50 0.61 -9.98
N SER A 250 -0.91 -0.23 -10.82
CA SER A 250 0.46 -0.71 -10.63
C SER A 250 1.49 0.43 -10.67
N LEU A 251 1.32 1.39 -11.57
CA LEU A 251 2.19 2.57 -11.66
C LEU A 251 2.04 3.44 -10.39
N ALA A 252 0.80 3.68 -9.95
CA ALA A 252 0.53 4.42 -8.73
C ALA A 252 1.19 3.75 -7.51
N TYR A 253 1.09 2.41 -7.39
CA TYR A 253 1.75 1.64 -6.35
C TYR A 253 3.27 1.86 -6.38
N VAL A 254 3.91 1.75 -7.54
CA VAL A 254 5.36 1.97 -7.66
C VAL A 254 5.75 3.38 -7.24
N VAL A 255 5.07 4.40 -7.77
CA VAL A 255 5.38 5.82 -7.51
C VAL A 255 5.17 6.20 -6.05
N THR A 256 4.13 5.68 -5.40
CA THR A 256 3.83 6.02 -4.01
C THR A 256 4.62 5.20 -3.00
N THR A 257 4.96 3.95 -3.32
CA THR A 257 5.57 3.02 -2.36
C THR A 257 7.09 3.00 -2.45
N LEU A 258 7.66 3.04 -3.66
CA LEU A 258 9.11 2.89 -3.86
C LEU A 258 9.94 3.97 -3.14
N PRO A 259 9.57 5.26 -3.18
CA PRO A 259 10.38 6.29 -2.51
C PRO A 259 10.55 6.03 -1.01
N PHE A 260 9.46 5.68 -0.31
CA PHE A 260 9.52 5.36 1.10
C PHE A 260 10.32 4.08 1.37
N ARG A 261 10.07 3.01 0.61
CA ARG A 261 10.73 1.70 0.76
C ARG A 261 12.22 1.70 0.46
N VAL A 262 12.69 2.70 -0.29
CA VAL A 262 14.13 2.91 -0.55
C VAL A 262 14.74 3.85 0.48
N PHE A 263 14.05 4.94 0.82
CA PHE A 263 14.57 5.96 1.71
C PHE A 263 14.71 5.47 3.15
N ASP A 264 13.68 4.79 3.68
CA ASP A 264 13.61 4.38 5.07
C ASP A 264 14.78 3.45 5.48
N PRO A 265 15.09 2.34 4.78
CA PRO A 265 16.23 1.50 5.10
C PRO A 265 17.60 2.18 4.90
N ILE A 266 17.68 3.14 3.95
CA ILE A 266 18.94 3.87 3.73
C ILE A 266 19.25 4.75 4.94
N MET A 267 18.22 5.35 5.55
CA MET A 267 18.39 6.19 6.75
C MET A 267 18.81 5.39 8.00
N GLU A 268 18.56 4.08 8.02
CA GLU A 268 18.97 3.18 9.10
C GLU A 268 20.42 2.68 8.95
N LEU A 269 21.13 3.03 7.85
CA LEU A 269 22.52 2.60 7.64
C LEU A 269 23.48 3.29 8.62
N PRO A 270 24.32 2.52 9.36
CA PRO A 270 25.27 3.08 10.33
C PRO A 270 26.27 4.07 9.70
N GLU A 271 26.63 3.87 8.44
CA GLU A 271 27.56 4.72 7.69
C GLU A 271 26.97 6.14 7.48
N LEU A 272 25.66 6.24 7.21
CA LEU A 272 25.00 7.53 7.10
C LEU A 272 24.86 8.21 8.46
N ALA A 273 24.56 7.46 9.51
CA ALA A 273 24.51 7.97 10.87
C ALA A 273 25.87 8.58 11.30
N ALA A 274 26.98 7.99 10.86
CA ALA A 274 28.33 8.52 11.11
C ALA A 274 28.64 9.78 10.29
N ILE A 275 28.18 9.87 9.04
CA ILE A 275 28.44 11.03 8.16
C ILE A 275 27.67 12.27 8.62
N TYR A 276 26.41 12.11 9.01
CA TYR A 276 25.52 13.23 9.33
C TYR A 276 25.41 13.54 10.82
N ASP A 277 26.21 12.86 11.67
CA ASP A 277 26.13 13.00 13.13
C ASP A 277 24.66 13.02 13.60
N MET A 278 23.99 11.87 13.42
CA MET A 278 22.57 11.68 13.74
C MET A 278 22.23 11.87 15.22
N THR A 279 23.24 12.11 16.08
CA THR A 279 23.04 12.56 17.46
C THR A 279 22.55 14.00 17.54
N GLN A 280 22.79 14.80 16.50
CA GLN A 280 22.32 16.18 16.46
C GLN A 280 20.81 16.25 16.15
N GLN A 281 20.06 16.94 16.98
CA GLN A 281 18.61 17.13 16.87
C GLN A 281 18.19 17.71 15.51
N TYR A 282 19.03 18.50 14.89
CA TYR A 282 18.82 19.09 13.56
C TYR A 282 18.67 18.03 12.45
N TRP A 283 19.60 17.07 12.39
CA TRP A 283 19.58 16.02 11.40
C TRP A 283 18.42 15.04 11.64
N GLN A 284 18.16 14.69 12.91
CA GLN A 284 17.00 13.87 13.28
C GLN A 284 15.69 14.50 12.81
N LEU A 285 15.55 15.82 12.96
CA LEU A 285 14.33 16.52 12.51
C LEU A 285 14.20 16.52 10.99
N ARG A 286 15.26 16.81 10.24
CA ARG A 286 15.25 16.81 8.77
C ARG A 286 14.94 15.44 8.18
N PHE A 287 15.63 14.42 8.67
CA PHE A 287 15.39 13.05 8.21
C PHE A 287 14.01 12.55 8.64
N GLY A 288 13.57 12.90 9.85
CA GLY A 288 12.21 12.62 10.31
C GLY A 288 11.15 13.27 9.40
N ILE A 289 11.32 14.53 8.99
CA ILE A 289 10.43 15.18 8.02
C ILE A 289 10.42 14.41 6.69
N GLY A 290 11.59 14.03 6.16
CA GLY A 290 11.70 13.24 4.94
C GLY A 290 10.97 11.91 5.03
N THR A 291 11.25 11.13 6.07
CA THR A 291 10.60 9.84 6.33
C THR A 291 9.09 9.98 6.43
N PHE A 292 8.60 10.93 7.24
CA PHE A 292 7.15 11.12 7.40
C PHE A 292 6.46 11.69 6.15
N ALA A 293 7.12 12.54 5.39
CA ALA A 293 6.60 13.01 4.10
C ALA A 293 6.44 11.85 3.12
N LEU A 294 7.46 11.01 2.96
CA LEU A 294 7.42 9.84 2.10
C LEU A 294 6.45 8.77 2.62
N ALA A 295 6.36 8.57 3.94
CA ALA A 295 5.38 7.69 4.56
C ALA A 295 3.94 8.15 4.25
N ASN A 296 3.65 9.45 4.33
CA ASN A 296 2.33 9.97 3.96
C ASN A 296 2.01 9.73 2.48
N ILE A 297 2.98 9.89 1.56
CA ILE A 297 2.81 9.53 0.15
C ILE A 297 2.52 8.03 0.02
N TRP A 298 3.24 7.19 0.75
CA TRP A 298 3.01 5.74 0.78
C TRP A 298 1.63 5.37 1.33
N PHE A 299 1.10 6.09 2.34
CA PHE A 299 -0.25 5.85 2.87
C PHE A 299 -1.34 6.11 1.82
N PHE A 300 -1.14 7.03 0.88
CA PHE A 300 -2.08 7.26 -0.22
C PHE A 300 -2.25 6.04 -1.13
N ASN A 301 -1.26 5.15 -1.22
CA ASN A 301 -1.40 3.91 -1.98
C ASN A 301 -2.62 3.08 -1.53
N TYR A 302 -2.90 3.04 -0.23
CA TYR A 302 -4.02 2.28 0.34
C TYR A 302 -5.37 2.99 0.22
N ALA A 303 -5.37 4.22 -0.25
CA ALA A 303 -6.57 5.07 -0.36
C ALA A 303 -7.03 5.29 -1.80
N VAL A 304 -6.12 5.32 -2.78
CA VAL A 304 -6.42 5.81 -4.13
C VAL A 304 -7.02 4.76 -5.06
N ASN A 305 -6.97 3.49 -4.72
CA ASN A 305 -7.33 2.37 -5.59
C ASN A 305 -8.73 2.51 -6.20
N PHE A 306 -9.76 2.81 -5.40
CA PHE A 306 -11.14 3.02 -5.87
C PHE A 306 -11.22 4.12 -6.93
N TYR A 307 -10.55 5.23 -6.69
CA TYR A 307 -10.58 6.39 -7.59
C TYR A 307 -9.92 6.07 -8.92
N LEU A 308 -8.79 5.36 -8.88
CA LEU A 308 -8.12 4.87 -10.09
C LEU A 308 -8.99 3.90 -10.88
N TYR A 309 -9.72 3.02 -10.19
CA TYR A 309 -10.70 2.13 -10.84
C TYR A 309 -11.86 2.91 -11.49
N CYS A 310 -12.31 4.00 -10.86
CA CYS A 310 -13.35 4.87 -11.43
C CYS A 310 -12.84 5.69 -12.63
N ILE A 311 -11.60 6.18 -12.59
CA ILE A 311 -11.03 7.02 -13.67
C ILE A 311 -10.67 6.16 -14.88
N PHE A 312 -9.92 5.09 -14.67
CA PHE A 312 -9.35 4.25 -15.74
C PHE A 312 -10.15 2.99 -16.04
N GLY A 313 -11.11 2.63 -15.19
CA GLY A 313 -11.97 1.47 -15.36
C GLY A 313 -12.89 1.60 -16.57
N GLY A 314 -13.32 0.45 -17.12
CA GLY A 314 -14.27 0.38 -18.22
C GLY A 314 -15.63 0.99 -17.84
N ARG A 315 -16.45 1.30 -18.85
CA ARG A 315 -17.80 1.86 -18.67
C ARG A 315 -18.62 1.06 -17.67
N ARG A 316 -18.47 -0.24 -17.68
CA ARG A 316 -19.17 -1.15 -16.78
C ARG A 316 -18.83 -0.90 -15.32
N TYR A 317 -17.54 -0.89 -14.93
CA TYR A 317 -17.14 -0.63 -13.54
C TYR A 317 -17.65 0.73 -13.06
N ARG A 318 -17.56 1.75 -13.92
CA ARG A 318 -18.06 3.10 -13.62
C ARG A 318 -19.57 3.14 -13.42
N ASN A 319 -20.33 2.41 -14.23
CA ASN A 319 -21.78 2.32 -14.08
C ASN A 319 -22.16 1.60 -12.80
N ASP A 320 -21.50 0.46 -12.50
CA ASP A 320 -21.67 -0.27 -11.24
C ASP A 320 -21.37 0.62 -10.02
N ALA A 321 -20.28 1.41 -10.08
CA ALA A 321 -19.92 2.35 -9.01
C ALA A 321 -20.98 3.47 -8.85
N LYS A 322 -21.47 4.04 -9.96
CA LYS A 322 -22.53 5.06 -9.94
C LYS A 322 -23.82 4.52 -9.33
N GLU A 323 -24.25 3.31 -9.71
CA GLU A 323 -25.45 2.69 -9.18
C GLU A 323 -25.35 2.42 -7.67
N VAL A 324 -24.15 1.96 -7.20
CA VAL A 324 -23.90 1.77 -5.76
C VAL A 324 -23.97 3.10 -5.02
N LEU A 325 -23.31 4.14 -5.53
CA LEU A 325 -23.34 5.48 -4.94
C LEU A 325 -24.78 6.03 -4.92
N HIS A 326 -25.50 5.89 -6.01
CA HIS A 326 -26.89 6.32 -6.09
C HIS A 326 -27.77 5.59 -5.08
N SER A 327 -27.64 4.27 -4.96
CA SER A 327 -28.41 3.48 -3.99
C SER A 327 -28.12 3.89 -2.53
N ILE A 328 -26.87 4.20 -2.19
CA ILE A 328 -26.48 4.67 -0.85
C ILE A 328 -27.05 6.06 -0.56
N LEU A 329 -26.99 6.97 -1.54
CA LEU A 329 -27.42 8.35 -1.37
C LEU A 329 -28.96 8.49 -1.39
N TRP A 330 -29.67 7.69 -2.20
CA TRP A 330 -31.15 7.77 -2.32
C TRP A 330 -31.89 6.93 -1.29
N CYS A 331 -31.34 5.84 -0.81
CA CYS A 331 -31.96 5.07 0.30
C CYS A 331 -32.11 5.93 1.57
N ARG A 332 -31.40 7.05 1.65
CA ARG A 332 -31.47 8.03 2.76
C ARG A 332 -32.67 9.01 2.62
N LYS A 333 -33.30 9.09 1.45
CA LYS A 333 -34.45 10.01 1.20
C LYS A 333 -35.83 9.33 1.36
N SER A 334 -35.87 8.00 1.60
CA SER A 334 -37.11 7.22 1.74
C SER A 334 -37.39 6.77 3.19
N LYS A 335 -36.76 7.39 4.16
CA LYS A 335 -37.09 7.31 5.61
C LYS A 335 -37.26 8.75 6.12
#